data_0a0111aaa82284e7a35808531bc9bd44
#
_entry.id   0a0111aaa82284e7a35808531bc9bd44
#
_cell.length_a   1.000
_cell.length_b   1.000
_cell.length_c   1.000
_cell.angle_alpha   90.00
_cell.angle_beta   90.00
_cell.angle_gamma   90.00
#
_symmetry.space_group_name_H-M   'P 1'
#
loop_
_entity.id
_entity.type
_entity.pdbx_description
1 polymer ?
#
loop_
_entity_poly.entity_id
_entity_poly.type
_entity_poly.pdbx_seq_one_letter_code
_entity_poly.pdbx_strand_id
1 'polypeptide(L)'
;MNASDAGPGSASMTELATLREQNQALREELEETNQGVLALYAELDQQAEQLREVSELKSRFLSYMSHEFRTPLGSILSITRLLEDGMDGPLNDEQLKQVRFVSASARELTDMVDDLLDLAKIEAGRVTISPGWFDLMDLFAALRGMFRPLTDVGTTTLIFEDPPVLPMLYTDDKKLAQILRNFISNALKFTPHGHVRVLAQMEGDDHVRFSVQDTGIGIAPELHDALFEDFVQVDSPLQKRLTGTGLGLAICKRFAELLGGRVGINSVVGQGSEFFVVLPVTLAAEKALEQ
;
A
#
# COMPACT_ATOMS: atom_id res chain seq x y z
N MET A 1 -66.67 -65.24 -25.64
CA MET A 1 -66.90 -64.56 -24.34
C MET A 1 -65.75 -64.93 -23.44
N ASN A 2 -64.81 -64.03 -23.24
CA ASN A 2 -64.34 -63.55 -21.95
C ASN A 2 -63.24 -62.52 -22.21
N ALA A 3 -63.64 -61.33 -21.92
CA ALA A 3 -62.75 -60.15 -21.94
C ALA A 3 -61.83 -60.15 -20.70
N SER A 4 -60.60 -59.79 -20.97
CA SER A 4 -59.63 -59.14 -20.13
C SER A 4 -60.10 -58.68 -18.71
N ASP A 5 -59.42 -59.16 -17.72
CA ASP A 5 -59.28 -58.58 -16.44
C ASP A 5 -57.78 -58.32 -16.22
N ALA A 6 -57.31 -57.17 -16.81
CA ALA A 6 -56.02 -56.60 -16.48
C ALA A 6 -56.27 -55.57 -15.36
N GLY A 7 -56.20 -56.01 -14.11
CA GLY A 7 -56.46 -55.20 -12.94
C GLY A 7 -55.55 -54.01 -12.83
N PRO A 8 -55.98 -52.87 -12.24
CA PRO A 8 -55.24 -51.60 -12.10
C PRO A 8 -53.97 -51.69 -11.20
N GLY A 9 -53.67 -52.86 -10.65
CA GLY A 9 -52.54 -53.10 -9.77
C GLY A 9 -51.21 -53.33 -10.49
N SER A 10 -51.22 -53.83 -11.76
CA SER A 10 -49.97 -54.16 -12.46
C SER A 10 -49.26 -52.94 -13.05
N ALA A 11 -49.99 -51.95 -13.50
CA ALA A 11 -49.45 -50.67 -13.98
C ALA A 11 -48.79 -49.87 -12.84
N SER A 12 -49.39 -49.87 -11.68
CA SER A 12 -48.87 -49.19 -10.46
C SER A 12 -47.57 -49.83 -9.93
N MET A 13 -47.44 -51.16 -10.01
CA MET A 13 -46.22 -51.89 -9.59
C MET A 13 -45.05 -51.61 -10.53
N THR A 14 -45.27 -51.53 -11.84
CA THR A 14 -44.25 -51.22 -12.82
C THR A 14 -43.74 -49.74 -12.68
N GLU A 15 -44.64 -48.82 -12.44
CA GLU A 15 -44.35 -47.41 -12.20
C GLU A 15 -43.53 -47.22 -10.91
N LEU A 16 -43.84 -47.93 -9.85
CA LEU A 16 -43.09 -47.95 -8.60
C LEU A 16 -41.68 -48.58 -8.79
N ALA A 17 -41.49 -49.58 -9.62
CA ALA A 17 -40.20 -50.17 -9.93
C ALA A 17 -39.31 -49.13 -10.68
N THR A 18 -39.86 -48.48 -11.72
CA THR A 18 -39.16 -47.47 -12.49
C THR A 18 -38.71 -46.26 -11.62
N LEU A 19 -39.61 -45.79 -10.74
CA LEU A 19 -39.29 -44.72 -9.80
C LEU A 19 -38.19 -45.12 -8.78
N ARG A 20 -38.12 -46.37 -8.38
CA ARG A 20 -37.04 -46.89 -7.50
C ARG A 20 -35.72 -46.96 -8.23
N GLU A 21 -35.69 -47.40 -9.47
CA GLU A 21 -34.48 -47.43 -10.31
C GLU A 21 -33.95 -46.02 -10.57
N GLN A 22 -34.83 -45.05 -10.91
CA GLN A 22 -34.48 -43.63 -11.07
C GLN A 22 -33.93 -43.02 -9.78
N ASN A 23 -34.52 -43.31 -8.62
CA ASN A 23 -34.10 -42.85 -7.34
C ASN A 23 -32.73 -43.42 -6.94
N GLN A 24 -32.47 -44.65 -7.30
CA GLN A 24 -31.19 -45.30 -7.05
C GLN A 24 -30.09 -44.70 -7.93
N ALA A 25 -30.34 -44.52 -9.23
CA ALA A 25 -29.41 -43.87 -10.15
C ALA A 25 -29.08 -42.42 -9.74
N LEU A 26 -30.10 -41.63 -9.34
CA LEU A 26 -29.91 -40.29 -8.82
C LEU A 26 -29.08 -40.23 -7.52
N ARG A 27 -29.22 -41.24 -6.65
CA ARG A 27 -28.40 -41.35 -5.43
C ARG A 27 -26.96 -41.68 -5.74
N GLU A 28 -26.70 -42.56 -6.69
CA GLU A 28 -25.36 -42.94 -7.14
C GLU A 28 -24.68 -41.73 -7.80
N GLU A 29 -25.38 -40.98 -8.66
CA GLU A 29 -24.89 -39.76 -9.28
C GLU A 29 -24.59 -38.62 -8.23
N LEU A 30 -25.47 -38.48 -7.24
CA LEU A 30 -25.26 -37.55 -6.15
C LEU A 30 -24.05 -37.91 -5.30
N GLU A 31 -23.84 -39.20 -5.03
CA GLU A 31 -22.71 -39.66 -4.24
C GLU A 31 -21.37 -39.49 -5.00
N GLU A 32 -21.35 -39.76 -6.29
CA GLU A 32 -20.20 -39.51 -7.15
C GLU A 32 -19.86 -38.00 -7.23
N THR A 33 -20.89 -37.14 -7.39
CA THR A 33 -20.74 -35.69 -7.40
C THR A 33 -20.21 -35.18 -6.06
N ASN A 34 -20.74 -35.70 -4.94
CA ASN A 34 -20.27 -35.29 -3.60
C ASN A 34 -18.81 -35.73 -3.36
N GLN A 35 -18.41 -36.91 -3.81
CA GLN A 35 -17.01 -37.36 -3.72
C GLN A 35 -16.09 -36.46 -4.56
N GLY A 36 -16.51 -36.09 -5.78
CA GLY A 36 -15.79 -35.15 -6.63
C GLY A 36 -15.63 -33.76 -5.98
N VAL A 37 -16.69 -33.25 -5.37
CA VAL A 37 -16.66 -31.97 -4.63
C VAL A 37 -15.71 -32.03 -3.43
N LEU A 38 -15.76 -33.11 -2.64
CA LEU A 38 -14.86 -33.27 -1.49
C LEU A 38 -13.38 -33.37 -1.93
N ALA A 39 -13.10 -34.08 -3.03
CA ALA A 39 -11.74 -34.10 -3.57
C ALA A 39 -11.25 -32.73 -4.03
N LEU A 40 -12.11 -31.94 -4.67
CA LEU A 40 -11.80 -30.58 -5.10
C LEU A 40 -11.55 -29.65 -3.90
N TYR A 41 -12.34 -29.75 -2.84
CA TYR A 41 -12.09 -29.00 -1.61
C TYR A 41 -10.74 -29.35 -0.98
N ALA A 42 -10.40 -30.65 -0.92
CA ALA A 42 -9.10 -31.09 -0.39
C ALA A 42 -7.93 -30.55 -1.23
N GLU A 43 -8.07 -30.50 -2.56
CA GLU A 43 -7.06 -29.91 -3.45
C GLU A 43 -6.94 -28.40 -3.26
N LEU A 44 -8.06 -27.67 -3.12
CA LEU A 44 -8.08 -26.24 -2.84
C LEU A 44 -7.41 -25.92 -1.49
N ASP A 45 -7.71 -26.67 -0.45
CA ASP A 45 -7.09 -26.48 0.87
C ASP A 45 -5.57 -26.72 0.80
N GLN A 46 -5.12 -27.75 0.06
CA GLN A 46 -3.70 -28.02 -0.13
C GLN A 46 -3.01 -26.89 -0.90
N GLN A 47 -3.62 -26.37 -1.96
CA GLN A 47 -3.08 -25.22 -2.72
C GLN A 47 -3.03 -23.96 -1.87
N ALA A 48 -4.06 -23.70 -1.06
CA ALA A 48 -4.12 -22.56 -0.15
C ALA A 48 -2.99 -22.62 0.88
N GLU A 49 -2.72 -23.81 1.46
CA GLU A 49 -1.63 -23.98 2.43
C GLU A 49 -0.26 -23.79 1.78
N GLN A 50 -0.04 -24.34 0.58
CA GLN A 50 1.21 -24.11 -0.16
C GLN A 50 1.45 -22.62 -0.46
N LEU A 51 0.40 -21.88 -0.86
CA LEU A 51 0.48 -20.43 -1.08
C LEU A 51 0.82 -19.68 0.19
N ARG A 52 0.26 -20.07 1.33
CA ARG A 52 0.59 -19.49 2.65
C ARG A 52 2.04 -19.73 3.02
N GLU A 53 2.53 -20.97 2.89
CA GLU A 53 3.93 -21.31 3.17
C GLU A 53 4.91 -20.51 2.31
N VAL A 54 4.65 -20.37 1.01
CA VAL A 54 5.48 -19.57 0.09
C VAL A 54 5.44 -18.08 0.47
N SER A 55 4.28 -17.54 0.80
CA SER A 55 4.12 -16.16 1.24
C SER A 55 4.86 -15.90 2.56
N GLU A 56 4.79 -16.85 3.49
CA GLU A 56 5.54 -16.76 4.75
C GLU A 56 7.06 -16.81 4.55
N LEU A 57 7.54 -17.71 3.71
CA LEU A 57 8.95 -17.81 3.34
C LEU A 57 9.44 -16.51 2.70
N LYS A 58 8.68 -15.97 1.74
CA LYS A 58 8.96 -14.68 1.08
C LYS A 58 9.10 -13.55 2.13
N SER A 59 8.16 -13.47 3.06
CA SER A 59 8.13 -12.42 4.09
C SER A 59 9.28 -12.55 5.07
N ARG A 60 9.62 -13.77 5.53
CA ARG A 60 10.76 -14.02 6.41
C ARG A 60 12.07 -13.69 5.72
N PHE A 61 12.24 -14.10 4.46
CA PHE A 61 13.42 -13.79 3.65
C PHE A 61 13.62 -12.28 3.50
N LEU A 62 12.58 -11.54 3.11
CA LEU A 62 12.65 -10.09 2.96
C LEU A 62 12.93 -9.38 4.29
N SER A 63 12.34 -9.84 5.39
CA SER A 63 12.61 -9.29 6.72
C SER A 63 14.06 -9.53 7.15
N TYR A 64 14.61 -10.73 6.90
CA TYR A 64 16.01 -11.04 7.17
C TYR A 64 16.95 -10.18 6.32
N MET A 65 16.71 -10.15 5.01
CA MET A 65 17.54 -9.37 4.07
C MET A 65 17.55 -7.87 4.41
N SER A 66 16.42 -7.31 4.84
CA SER A 66 16.39 -5.91 5.26
C SER A 66 17.29 -5.64 6.47
N HIS A 67 17.28 -6.53 7.45
CA HIS A 67 18.18 -6.38 8.60
C HIS A 67 19.66 -6.45 8.15
N GLU A 68 19.96 -7.38 7.25
CA GLU A 68 21.31 -7.55 6.70
C GLU A 68 21.76 -6.37 5.84
N PHE A 69 20.84 -5.68 5.15
CA PHE A 69 21.16 -4.46 4.40
C PHE A 69 21.24 -3.22 5.31
N ARG A 70 20.38 -3.10 6.31
CA ARG A 70 20.35 -1.93 7.19
C ARG A 70 21.65 -1.76 7.98
N THR A 71 22.26 -2.84 8.42
CA THR A 71 23.50 -2.80 9.19
C THR A 71 24.68 -2.18 8.40
N PRO A 72 25.06 -2.65 7.20
CA PRO A 72 26.15 -2.03 6.43
C PRO A 72 25.78 -0.61 5.96
N LEU A 73 24.53 -0.36 5.58
CA LEU A 73 24.09 0.98 5.19
C LEU A 73 24.16 1.97 6.36
N GLY A 74 23.76 1.55 7.57
CA GLY A 74 23.92 2.34 8.78
C GLY A 74 25.39 2.66 9.09
N SER A 75 26.30 1.71 8.84
CA SER A 75 27.73 1.94 8.96
C SER A 75 28.25 2.97 7.96
N ILE A 76 27.83 2.87 6.70
CA ILE A 76 28.18 3.85 5.64
C ILE A 76 27.67 5.24 6.03
N LEU A 77 26.42 5.38 6.45
CA LEU A 77 25.83 6.65 6.88
C LEU A 77 26.55 7.23 8.11
N SER A 78 26.95 6.40 9.06
CA SER A 78 27.71 6.85 10.23
C SER A 78 29.09 7.37 9.84
N ILE A 79 29.81 6.66 8.98
CA ILE A 79 31.14 7.07 8.52
C ILE A 79 31.06 8.36 7.69
N THR A 80 30.10 8.44 6.74
CA THR A 80 29.93 9.65 5.93
C THR A 80 29.61 10.87 6.79
N ARG A 81 28.82 10.70 7.84
CA ARG A 81 28.53 11.77 8.80
C ARG A 81 29.77 12.23 9.56
N LEU A 82 30.60 11.30 10.07
CA LEU A 82 31.84 11.67 10.76
C LEU A 82 32.78 12.45 9.85
N LEU A 83 32.85 12.07 8.56
CA LEU A 83 33.64 12.78 7.56
C LEU A 83 33.07 14.19 7.26
N GLU A 84 31.74 14.32 7.11
CA GLU A 84 31.06 15.61 6.90
C GLU A 84 31.24 16.56 8.11
N ASP A 85 31.20 16.02 9.33
CA ASP A 85 31.40 16.75 10.58
C ASP A 85 32.91 17.11 10.83
N GLY A 86 33.81 16.65 9.95
CA GLY A 86 35.27 16.93 10.03
C GLY A 86 35.97 16.30 11.22
N MET A 87 35.43 15.22 11.81
CA MET A 87 36.00 14.56 12.99
C MET A 87 37.41 14.01 12.74
N ASP A 88 37.70 13.57 11.51
CA ASP A 88 39.02 13.08 11.08
C ASP A 88 39.86 14.13 10.34
N GLY A 89 39.42 15.39 10.36
CA GLY A 89 40.02 16.53 9.69
C GLY A 89 39.15 17.11 8.56
N PRO A 90 39.46 18.33 8.09
CA PRO A 90 38.63 19.00 7.10
C PRO A 90 38.75 18.33 5.73
N LEU A 91 37.62 18.16 5.07
CA LEU A 91 37.56 17.73 3.67
C LEU A 91 37.70 18.93 2.73
N ASN A 92 38.33 18.73 1.56
CA ASN A 92 38.22 19.72 0.51
C ASN A 92 36.84 19.64 -0.19
N ASP A 93 36.50 20.68 -0.98
CA ASP A 93 35.15 20.80 -1.59
C ASP A 93 34.76 19.58 -2.44
N GLU A 94 35.72 18.99 -3.16
CA GLU A 94 35.45 17.83 -4.02
C GLU A 94 35.22 16.57 -3.18
N GLN A 95 36.02 16.36 -2.14
CA GLN A 95 35.83 15.27 -1.19
C GLN A 95 34.46 15.39 -0.48
N LEU A 96 34.07 16.60 -0.07
CA LEU A 96 32.79 16.83 0.56
C LEU A 96 31.60 16.51 -0.37
N LYS A 97 31.71 16.86 -1.67
CA LYS A 97 30.72 16.47 -2.68
C LYS A 97 30.60 14.94 -2.81
N GLN A 98 31.75 14.25 -2.86
CA GLN A 98 31.77 12.79 -2.96
C GLN A 98 31.15 12.12 -1.73
N VAL A 99 31.49 12.58 -0.53
CA VAL A 99 30.93 12.07 0.74
C VAL A 99 29.42 12.29 0.79
N ARG A 100 28.94 13.47 0.41
CA ARG A 100 27.51 13.77 0.32
C ARG A 100 26.78 12.89 -0.69
N PHE A 101 27.41 12.60 -1.83
CA PHE A 101 26.85 11.69 -2.83
C PHE A 101 26.73 10.27 -2.28
N VAL A 102 27.75 9.76 -1.59
CA VAL A 102 27.71 8.43 -0.94
C VAL A 102 26.63 8.40 0.14
N SER A 103 26.54 9.44 0.98
CA SER A 103 25.51 9.57 2.02
C SER A 103 24.11 9.56 1.42
N ALA A 104 23.87 10.32 0.36
CA ALA A 104 22.58 10.37 -0.33
C ALA A 104 22.19 9.00 -0.93
N SER A 105 23.13 8.34 -1.62
CA SER A 105 22.91 7.00 -2.21
C SER A 105 22.62 5.93 -1.14
N ALA A 106 23.31 5.99 0.00
CA ALA A 106 23.07 5.06 1.11
C ALA A 106 21.70 5.27 1.74
N ARG A 107 21.22 6.52 1.89
CA ARG A 107 19.86 6.82 2.35
C ARG A 107 18.81 6.31 1.37
N GLU A 108 18.99 6.60 0.08
CA GLU A 108 18.08 6.13 -0.97
C GLU A 108 17.95 4.60 -0.96
N LEU A 109 19.06 3.88 -0.81
CA LEU A 109 19.03 2.42 -0.71
C LEU A 109 18.34 1.94 0.58
N THR A 110 18.50 2.65 1.70
CA THR A 110 17.80 2.34 2.94
C THR A 110 16.28 2.49 2.76
N ASP A 111 15.85 3.59 2.15
CA ASP A 111 14.43 3.83 1.86
C ASP A 111 13.86 2.76 0.92
N MET A 112 14.61 2.32 -0.11
CA MET A 112 14.21 1.22 -0.99
C MET A 112 14.00 -0.10 -0.23
N VAL A 113 14.90 -0.44 0.66
CA VAL A 113 14.82 -1.66 1.46
C VAL A 113 13.64 -1.59 2.41
N ASP A 114 13.39 -0.45 3.05
CA ASP A 114 12.25 -0.26 3.95
C ASP A 114 10.90 -0.33 3.19
N ASP A 115 10.80 0.28 1.99
CA ASP A 115 9.64 0.19 1.10
C ASP A 115 9.34 -1.27 0.70
N LEU A 116 10.37 -2.02 0.29
CA LEU A 116 10.22 -3.44 -0.10
C LEU A 116 9.71 -4.30 1.06
N LEU A 117 10.18 -4.01 2.27
CA LEU A 117 9.70 -4.68 3.48
C LEU A 117 8.25 -4.35 3.81
N ASP A 118 7.89 -3.08 3.71
CA ASP A 118 6.52 -2.66 3.98
C ASP A 118 5.57 -3.32 2.98
N LEU A 119 5.93 -3.38 1.70
CA LEU A 119 5.17 -4.12 0.68
C LEU A 119 5.02 -5.60 1.05
N ALA A 120 6.13 -6.26 1.43
CA ALA A 120 6.11 -7.68 1.80
C ALA A 120 5.23 -7.98 3.03
N LYS A 121 5.22 -7.08 4.03
CA LYS A 121 4.34 -7.20 5.21
C LYS A 121 2.88 -7.02 4.84
N ILE A 122 2.59 -6.07 3.93
CA ILE A 122 1.23 -5.82 3.44
C ILE A 122 0.72 -7.05 2.69
N GLU A 123 1.50 -7.59 1.73
CA GLU A 123 1.13 -8.78 0.95
C GLU A 123 0.90 -10.02 1.82
N ALA A 124 1.64 -10.15 2.92
CA ALA A 124 1.47 -11.23 3.88
C ALA A 124 0.34 -11.01 4.89
N GLY A 125 -0.41 -9.88 4.82
CA GLY A 125 -1.44 -9.52 5.79
C GLY A 125 -0.89 -9.28 7.21
N ARG A 126 0.40 -8.96 7.36
CA ARG A 126 1.09 -8.82 8.66
C ARG A 126 1.23 -7.37 9.13
N VAL A 127 0.60 -6.45 8.42
CA VAL A 127 0.58 -5.05 8.85
C VAL A 127 -0.43 -4.90 9.98
N THR A 128 0.07 -4.58 11.15
CA THR A 128 -0.79 -4.24 12.29
C THR A 128 -1.15 -2.77 12.20
N ILE A 129 -2.45 -2.48 12.18
CA ILE A 129 -2.99 -1.13 12.30
C ILE A 129 -3.20 -0.86 13.79
N SER A 130 -2.68 0.25 14.28
CA SER A 130 -2.76 0.68 15.68
C SER A 130 -3.53 2.00 15.77
N PRO A 131 -4.87 1.98 15.66
CA PRO A 131 -5.65 3.20 15.66
C PRO A 131 -5.64 3.86 17.05
N GLY A 132 -5.61 5.16 17.06
CA GLY A 132 -5.67 6.00 18.25
C GLY A 132 -6.25 7.37 17.94
N TRP A 133 -6.71 8.08 18.98
CA TRP A 133 -7.07 9.48 18.86
C TRP A 133 -5.80 10.33 18.80
N PHE A 134 -5.70 11.23 17.83
CA PHE A 134 -4.58 12.14 17.72
C PHE A 134 -5.01 13.52 17.24
N ASP A 135 -4.16 14.53 17.52
CA ASP A 135 -4.33 15.88 17.02
C ASP A 135 -3.58 16.04 15.69
N LEU A 136 -4.30 16.49 14.67
CA LEU A 136 -3.72 16.75 13.35
C LEU A 136 -2.60 17.80 13.40
N MET A 137 -2.70 18.79 14.29
CA MET A 137 -1.67 19.81 14.43
C MET A 137 -0.34 19.24 14.90
N ASP A 138 -0.38 18.22 15.80
CA ASP A 138 0.83 17.52 16.24
C ASP A 138 1.47 16.75 15.09
N LEU A 139 0.66 16.06 14.26
CA LEU A 139 1.13 15.38 13.07
C LEU A 139 1.77 16.36 12.07
N PHE A 140 1.12 17.48 11.79
CA PHE A 140 1.65 18.51 10.88
C PHE A 140 2.92 19.16 11.45
N ALA A 141 3.00 19.40 12.75
CA ALA A 141 4.19 19.92 13.40
C ALA A 141 5.38 18.93 13.27
N ALA A 142 5.14 17.63 13.47
CA ALA A 142 6.15 16.59 13.31
C ALA A 142 6.66 16.52 11.86
N LEU A 143 5.75 16.52 10.88
CA LEU A 143 6.12 16.51 9.46
C LEU A 143 6.88 17.78 9.07
N ARG A 144 6.43 18.97 9.50
CA ARG A 144 7.11 20.23 9.27
C ARG A 144 8.54 20.20 9.82
N GLY A 145 8.74 19.67 11.04
CA GLY A 145 10.06 19.52 11.65
C GLY A 145 10.98 18.62 10.85
N MET A 146 10.43 17.51 10.32
CA MET A 146 11.18 16.53 9.53
C MET A 146 11.70 17.11 8.20
N PHE A 147 10.88 17.91 7.49
CA PHE A 147 11.23 18.45 6.17
C PHE A 147 11.96 19.81 6.23
N ARG A 148 12.01 20.47 7.38
CA ARG A 148 12.66 21.77 7.56
C ARG A 148 14.11 21.82 7.01
N PRO A 149 14.99 20.85 7.31
CA PRO A 149 16.37 20.92 6.80
C PRO A 149 16.47 20.87 5.26
N LEU A 150 15.47 20.30 4.58
CA LEU A 150 15.44 20.22 3.11
C LEU A 150 14.91 21.52 2.48
N THR A 151 14.08 22.26 3.19
CA THR A 151 13.46 23.50 2.70
C THR A 151 14.24 24.75 3.03
N ASP A 152 15.01 24.76 4.12
CA ASP A 152 15.85 25.92 4.53
C ASP A 152 17.00 26.21 3.53
N VAL A 153 17.41 25.21 2.74
CA VAL A 153 18.48 25.32 1.73
C VAL A 153 17.94 25.31 0.29
N GLY A 154 16.66 24.92 0.13
CA GLY A 154 16.02 24.70 -1.17
C GLY A 154 15.41 25.98 -1.76
N THR A 155 15.07 25.91 -3.05
CA THR A 155 14.35 26.97 -3.79
C THR A 155 12.84 26.74 -3.78
N THR A 156 12.37 25.70 -3.08
CA THR A 156 10.96 25.32 -2.97
C THR A 156 10.47 25.53 -1.55
N THR A 157 9.38 26.27 -1.41
CA THR A 157 8.75 26.55 -0.11
C THR A 157 7.76 25.46 0.25
N LEU A 158 7.85 24.88 1.45
CA LEU A 158 6.87 23.94 2.01
C LEU A 158 5.95 24.66 2.99
N ILE A 159 4.66 24.63 2.72
CA ILE A 159 3.62 25.31 3.47
C ILE A 159 2.65 24.29 4.04
N PHE A 160 2.49 24.25 5.35
CA PHE A 160 1.40 23.52 6.01
C PHE A 160 0.30 24.54 6.31
N GLU A 161 -0.83 24.40 5.67
CA GLU A 161 -1.97 25.27 5.92
C GLU A 161 -2.65 24.90 7.23
N ASP A 162 -3.11 25.91 7.95
CA ASP A 162 -3.90 25.68 9.15
C ASP A 162 -5.23 25.05 8.73
N PRO A 163 -5.54 23.83 9.21
CA PRO A 163 -6.76 23.18 8.82
C PRO A 163 -7.98 23.95 9.34
N PRO A 164 -9.10 23.94 8.63
CA PRO A 164 -10.37 24.38 9.21
C PRO A 164 -10.66 23.54 10.47
N VAL A 165 -11.68 23.94 11.24
CA VAL A 165 -12.09 23.14 12.41
C VAL A 165 -12.43 21.71 11.96
N LEU A 166 -11.55 20.77 12.27
CA LEU A 166 -11.73 19.35 12.01
C LEU A 166 -12.07 18.61 13.31
N PRO A 167 -12.87 17.52 13.25
CA PRO A 167 -13.05 16.66 14.40
C PRO A 167 -11.74 15.97 14.77
N MET A 168 -11.62 15.49 16.01
CA MET A 168 -10.54 14.57 16.35
C MET A 168 -10.63 13.31 15.49
N LEU A 169 -9.48 12.81 15.05
CA LEU A 169 -9.37 11.66 14.18
C LEU A 169 -9.04 10.42 15.00
N TYR A 170 -9.71 9.31 14.69
CA TYR A 170 -9.39 8.00 15.24
C TYR A 170 -8.89 7.09 14.12
N THR A 171 -7.59 7.06 13.93
CA THR A 171 -6.91 6.23 12.92
C THR A 171 -5.46 5.97 13.33
N ASP A 172 -4.67 5.28 12.50
CA ASP A 172 -3.23 5.09 12.72
C ASP A 172 -2.45 6.31 12.20
N ASP A 173 -2.06 7.19 13.13
CA ASP A 173 -1.31 8.40 12.85
C ASP A 173 0.04 8.14 12.16
N LYS A 174 0.70 7.00 12.46
CA LYS A 174 1.99 6.63 11.88
C LYS A 174 1.85 6.23 10.42
N LYS A 175 0.79 5.51 10.07
CA LYS A 175 0.50 5.14 8.68
C LYS A 175 0.08 6.36 7.86
N LEU A 176 -0.74 7.24 8.43
CA LEU A 176 -1.06 8.51 7.81
C LEU A 176 0.19 9.38 7.62
N ALA A 177 1.05 9.49 8.63
CA ALA A 177 2.33 10.19 8.53
C ALA A 177 3.21 9.62 7.40
N GLN A 178 3.24 8.31 7.22
CA GLN A 178 4.01 7.64 6.17
C GLN A 178 3.46 7.98 4.77
N ILE A 179 2.15 8.00 4.59
CA ILE A 179 1.50 8.43 3.34
C ILE A 179 1.86 9.89 3.03
N LEU A 180 1.64 10.80 3.99
CA LEU A 180 1.91 12.22 3.78
C LEU A 180 3.40 12.50 3.55
N ARG A 181 4.31 11.81 4.26
CA ARG A 181 5.75 11.90 4.03
C ARG A 181 6.11 11.52 2.60
N ASN A 182 5.53 10.46 2.05
CA ASN A 182 5.77 10.04 0.67
C ASN A 182 5.28 11.10 -0.32
N PHE A 183 4.07 11.62 -0.14
CA PHE A 183 3.52 12.67 -1.00
C PHE A 183 4.36 13.95 -0.95
N ILE A 184 4.77 14.42 0.26
CA ILE A 184 5.61 15.61 0.43
C ILE A 184 6.98 15.39 -0.21
N SER A 185 7.62 14.24 0.00
CA SER A 185 8.91 13.91 -0.60
C SER A 185 8.85 13.95 -2.13
N ASN A 186 7.81 13.35 -2.73
CA ASN A 186 7.60 13.40 -4.16
C ASN A 186 7.35 14.83 -4.65
N ALA A 187 6.50 15.59 -3.98
CA ALA A 187 6.21 16.98 -4.33
C ALA A 187 7.48 17.84 -4.33
N LEU A 188 8.30 17.75 -3.29
CA LEU A 188 9.58 18.48 -3.21
C LEU A 188 10.57 18.06 -4.29
N LYS A 189 10.62 16.76 -4.60
CA LYS A 189 11.49 16.17 -5.61
C LYS A 189 11.16 16.67 -7.02
N PHE A 190 9.87 16.82 -7.34
CA PHE A 190 9.39 17.19 -8.66
C PHE A 190 9.03 18.69 -8.82
N THR A 191 9.30 19.48 -7.78
CA THR A 191 9.13 20.93 -7.78
C THR A 191 10.48 21.62 -7.50
N PRO A 192 11.36 21.78 -8.49
CA PRO A 192 12.67 22.40 -8.29
C PRO A 192 12.56 23.88 -7.86
N HIS A 193 11.51 24.58 -8.27
CA HIS A 193 11.20 25.96 -7.92
C HIS A 193 9.70 26.13 -7.73
N GLY A 194 9.27 26.81 -6.67
CA GLY A 194 7.87 27.06 -6.41
C GLY A 194 7.45 26.71 -4.99
N HIS A 195 6.29 26.10 -4.82
CA HIS A 195 5.79 25.77 -3.50
C HIS A 195 5.07 24.42 -3.47
N VAL A 196 5.11 23.80 -2.29
CA VAL A 196 4.36 22.60 -1.92
C VAL A 196 3.46 22.96 -0.74
N ARG A 197 2.17 22.68 -0.85
CA ARG A 197 1.16 22.99 0.17
C ARG A 197 0.58 21.69 0.71
N VAL A 198 0.51 21.56 2.02
CA VAL A 198 -0.11 20.42 2.72
C VAL A 198 -1.39 20.93 3.36
N LEU A 199 -2.51 20.31 3.03
CA LEU A 199 -3.86 20.72 3.43
C LEU A 199 -4.60 19.52 4.04
N ALA A 200 -5.56 19.84 4.91
CA ALA A 200 -6.55 18.88 5.39
C ALA A 200 -7.93 19.54 5.40
N GLN A 201 -8.95 18.84 4.92
CA GLN A 201 -10.31 19.36 4.86
C GLN A 201 -11.34 18.23 4.96
N MET A 202 -12.54 18.53 5.42
CA MET A 202 -13.63 17.56 5.38
C MET A 202 -14.00 17.21 3.93
N GLU A 203 -14.25 15.93 3.69
CA GLU A 203 -14.86 15.41 2.46
C GLU A 203 -16.16 14.71 2.81
N GLY A 204 -17.26 15.42 2.69
CA GLY A 204 -18.54 14.99 3.26
C GLY A 204 -18.58 15.16 4.78
N ASP A 205 -19.39 14.34 5.44
CA ASP A 205 -19.64 14.47 6.88
C ASP A 205 -18.73 13.58 7.74
N ASP A 206 -18.17 12.52 7.17
CA ASP A 206 -17.51 11.43 7.89
C ASP A 206 -16.09 11.10 7.38
N HIS A 207 -15.58 11.84 6.39
CA HIS A 207 -14.24 11.65 5.84
C HIS A 207 -13.41 12.92 5.90
N VAL A 208 -12.09 12.75 6.00
CA VAL A 208 -11.12 13.84 5.89
C VAL A 208 -10.20 13.55 4.71
N ARG A 209 -10.03 14.55 3.86
CA ARG A 209 -9.10 14.57 2.75
C ARG A 209 -7.84 15.30 3.15
N PHE A 210 -6.70 14.63 3.06
CA PHE A 210 -5.37 15.19 3.19
C PHE A 210 -4.78 15.33 1.81
N SER A 211 -4.34 16.53 1.43
CA SER A 211 -3.82 16.83 0.11
C SER A 211 -2.41 17.42 0.21
N VAL A 212 -1.55 17.01 -0.71
CA VAL A 212 -0.25 17.64 -0.96
C VAL A 212 -0.27 18.18 -2.39
N GLN A 213 -0.27 19.49 -2.52
CA GLN A 213 -0.31 20.21 -3.78
C GLN A 213 1.07 20.77 -4.09
N ASP A 214 1.55 20.58 -5.30
CA ASP A 214 2.81 21.09 -5.80
C ASP A 214 2.63 21.93 -7.07
N THR A 215 3.58 22.83 -7.33
CA THR A 215 3.65 23.61 -8.56
C THR A 215 4.73 23.10 -9.51
N GLY A 216 4.96 21.81 -9.49
CA GLY A 216 6.01 21.14 -10.25
C GLY A 216 5.65 20.85 -11.71
N ILE A 217 6.30 19.85 -12.26
CA ILE A 217 6.18 19.48 -13.68
C ILE A 217 4.82 18.94 -14.09
N GLY A 218 4.01 18.47 -13.14
CA GLY A 218 2.75 17.80 -13.41
C GLY A 218 2.93 16.43 -14.09
N ILE A 219 1.83 15.71 -14.23
CA ILE A 219 1.79 14.33 -14.72
C ILE A 219 0.69 14.21 -15.78
N ALA A 220 0.98 13.49 -16.85
CA ALA A 220 0.03 13.26 -17.93
C ALA A 220 -1.15 12.37 -17.45
N PRO A 221 -2.41 12.67 -17.87
CA PRO A 221 -3.59 11.96 -17.39
C PRO A 221 -3.55 10.45 -17.64
N GLU A 222 -2.90 10.01 -18.71
CA GLU A 222 -2.79 8.60 -19.09
C GLU A 222 -2.00 7.76 -18.07
N LEU A 223 -1.24 8.42 -17.21
CA LEU A 223 -0.38 7.78 -16.20
C LEU A 223 -1.01 7.76 -14.81
N HIS A 224 -2.11 8.48 -14.57
CA HIS A 224 -2.67 8.68 -13.24
C HIS A 224 -3.05 7.36 -12.56
N ASP A 225 -3.69 6.44 -13.27
CA ASP A 225 -4.12 5.15 -12.71
C ASP A 225 -2.92 4.23 -12.45
N ALA A 226 -1.92 4.28 -13.33
CA ALA A 226 -0.74 3.43 -13.24
C ALA A 226 0.23 3.85 -12.13
N LEU A 227 0.21 5.11 -11.67
CA LEU A 227 1.15 5.61 -10.65
C LEU A 227 1.07 4.90 -9.30
N PHE A 228 -0.07 4.30 -8.99
CA PHE A 228 -0.30 3.58 -7.74
C PHE A 228 -0.09 2.06 -7.88
N GLU A 229 0.39 1.59 -9.02
CA GLU A 229 0.79 0.20 -9.22
C GLU A 229 2.24 -0.02 -8.82
N ASP A 230 2.59 -1.27 -8.48
CA ASP A 230 3.92 -1.63 -8.00
C ASP A 230 4.99 -1.42 -9.10
N PHE A 231 6.12 -0.81 -8.76
CA PHE A 231 7.28 -0.58 -9.64
C PHE A 231 7.04 0.34 -10.85
N VAL A 232 5.94 1.07 -10.89
CA VAL A 232 5.67 2.01 -11.97
C VAL A 232 6.46 3.29 -11.79
N GLN A 233 7.16 3.68 -12.83
CA GLN A 233 7.91 4.94 -12.93
C GLN A 233 7.54 5.64 -14.23
N VAL A 234 7.36 6.95 -14.18
CA VAL A 234 7.06 7.73 -15.38
C VAL A 234 8.34 7.99 -16.16
N ASP A 235 8.41 7.54 -17.42
CA ASP A 235 9.52 7.82 -18.33
C ASP A 235 9.48 9.27 -18.83
N SER A 236 10.10 10.19 -18.09
CA SER A 236 10.30 11.58 -18.50
C SER A 236 11.80 11.93 -18.50
N PRO A 237 12.29 12.75 -19.42
CA PRO A 237 13.70 13.16 -19.46
C PRO A 237 14.17 13.87 -18.18
N LEU A 238 13.28 14.54 -17.46
CA LEU A 238 13.54 15.15 -16.15
C LEU A 238 13.55 14.10 -15.03
N GLN A 239 12.74 13.06 -15.13
CA GLN A 239 12.64 11.99 -14.15
C GLN A 239 13.80 10.99 -14.23
N LYS A 240 14.46 10.83 -15.38
CA LYS A 240 15.67 10.00 -15.51
C LYS A 240 16.83 10.45 -14.60
N ARG A 241 16.79 11.68 -14.10
CA ARG A 241 17.77 12.21 -13.13
C ARG A 241 17.30 12.09 -11.67
N LEU A 242 16.06 11.71 -11.45
CA LEU A 242 15.43 11.66 -10.14
C LEU A 242 15.02 10.21 -9.86
N THR A 243 15.95 9.44 -9.34
CA THR A 243 15.75 8.03 -8.96
C THR A 243 14.66 7.88 -7.91
N GLY A 244 13.88 6.81 -8.01
CA GLY A 244 12.86 6.42 -7.03
C GLY A 244 12.60 4.92 -7.13
N THR A 245 11.99 4.32 -6.12
CA THR A 245 11.68 2.88 -6.07
C THR A 245 10.52 2.48 -6.98
N GLY A 246 9.59 3.43 -7.22
CA GLY A 246 8.28 3.13 -7.79
C GLY A 246 7.34 2.38 -6.84
N LEU A 247 7.73 2.21 -5.57
CA LEU A 247 6.93 1.50 -4.56
C LEU A 247 6.15 2.43 -3.64
N GLY A 248 6.67 3.64 -3.41
CA GLY A 248 6.12 4.54 -2.39
C GLY A 248 4.63 4.86 -2.58
N LEU A 249 4.16 5.14 -3.80
CA LEU A 249 2.75 5.43 -4.07
C LEU A 249 1.88 4.16 -3.97
N ALA A 250 2.37 3.01 -4.39
CA ALA A 250 1.68 1.73 -4.22
C ALA A 250 1.48 1.40 -2.73
N ILE A 251 2.51 1.61 -1.90
CA ILE A 251 2.43 1.47 -0.44
C ILE A 251 1.40 2.45 0.15
N CYS A 252 1.37 3.70 -0.32
CA CYS A 252 0.37 4.68 0.11
C CYS A 252 -1.06 4.21 -0.18
N LYS A 253 -1.33 3.64 -1.37
CA LYS A 253 -2.62 3.07 -1.75
C LYS A 253 -3.02 1.95 -0.78
N ARG A 254 -2.12 1.00 -0.53
CA ARG A 254 -2.39 -0.13 0.36
C ARG A 254 -2.62 0.30 1.81
N PHE A 255 -1.83 1.26 2.32
CA PHE A 255 -2.10 1.82 3.66
C PHE A 255 -3.42 2.55 3.74
N ALA A 256 -3.78 3.34 2.72
CA ALA A 256 -5.08 4.00 2.69
C ALA A 256 -6.24 3.00 2.70
N GLU A 257 -6.14 1.90 1.95
CA GLU A 257 -7.12 0.81 1.94
C GLU A 257 -7.22 0.13 3.31
N LEU A 258 -6.09 -0.17 3.97
CA LEU A 258 -6.06 -0.71 5.33
C LEU A 258 -6.68 0.24 6.37
N LEU A 259 -6.58 1.55 6.14
CA LEU A 259 -7.22 2.59 6.96
C LEU A 259 -8.67 2.89 6.55
N GLY A 260 -9.26 2.06 5.67
CA GLY A 260 -10.65 2.20 5.23
C GLY A 260 -10.90 3.37 4.27
N GLY A 261 -9.85 3.90 3.64
CA GLY A 261 -9.91 5.05 2.75
C GLY A 261 -9.41 4.77 1.33
N ARG A 262 -9.00 5.82 0.65
CA ARG A 262 -8.50 5.77 -0.73
C ARG A 262 -7.47 6.87 -0.98
N VAL A 263 -6.62 6.67 -1.97
CA VAL A 263 -5.72 7.69 -2.51
C VAL A 263 -6.16 8.14 -3.90
N GLY A 264 -5.65 9.25 -4.36
CA GLY A 264 -5.88 9.73 -5.71
C GLY A 264 -4.93 10.87 -6.09
N ILE A 265 -5.04 11.29 -7.34
CA ILE A 265 -4.24 12.35 -7.94
C ILE A 265 -5.11 13.25 -8.81
N ASN A 266 -4.83 14.55 -8.78
CA ASN A 266 -5.26 15.53 -9.77
C ASN A 266 -3.99 16.20 -10.29
N SER A 267 -3.72 16.14 -11.60
CA SER A 267 -2.49 16.73 -12.14
C SER A 267 -2.68 17.21 -13.56
N VAL A 268 -1.96 18.29 -13.88
CA VAL A 268 -1.90 18.85 -15.23
C VAL A 268 -0.43 19.13 -15.56
N VAL A 269 0.02 18.62 -16.69
CA VAL A 269 1.41 18.81 -17.15
C VAL A 269 1.76 20.30 -17.20
N GLY A 270 2.86 20.68 -16.56
CA GLY A 270 3.35 22.05 -16.48
C GLY A 270 2.63 22.95 -15.45
N GLN A 271 1.62 22.45 -14.72
CA GLN A 271 0.91 23.21 -13.69
C GLN A 271 1.11 22.66 -12.27
N GLY A 272 1.61 21.41 -12.16
CA GLY A 272 1.82 20.73 -10.90
C GLY A 272 0.82 19.62 -10.65
N SER A 273 0.85 19.07 -9.44
CA SER A 273 0.03 17.93 -9.03
C SER A 273 -0.57 18.13 -7.64
N GLU A 274 -1.67 17.48 -7.38
CA GLU A 274 -2.25 17.27 -6.07
C GLU A 274 -2.34 15.77 -5.83
N PHE A 275 -1.57 15.23 -4.91
CA PHE A 275 -1.75 13.89 -4.37
C PHE A 275 -2.60 13.97 -3.11
N PHE A 276 -3.56 13.07 -2.97
CA PHE A 276 -4.44 13.10 -1.81
C PHE A 276 -4.76 11.70 -1.27
N VAL A 277 -5.05 11.66 0.03
CA VAL A 277 -5.64 10.51 0.71
C VAL A 277 -6.91 10.94 1.41
N VAL A 278 -7.95 10.14 1.30
CA VAL A 278 -9.24 10.33 1.96
C VAL A 278 -9.41 9.21 2.96
N LEU A 279 -9.59 9.54 4.23
CA LEU A 279 -9.76 8.58 5.32
C LEU A 279 -11.05 8.88 6.09
N PRO A 280 -11.69 7.88 6.68
CA PRO A 280 -12.79 8.11 7.60
C PRO A 280 -12.28 8.84 8.85
N VAL A 281 -13.11 9.74 9.41
CA VAL A 281 -12.84 10.43 10.69
C VAL A 281 -12.58 9.42 11.81
N THR A 282 -13.32 8.30 11.77
CA THR A 282 -13.19 7.21 12.74
C THR A 282 -13.03 5.90 11.97
N LEU A 283 -11.88 5.26 12.13
CA LEU A 283 -11.64 3.92 11.61
C LEU A 283 -12.52 2.93 12.36
N ALA A 284 -13.37 2.19 11.64
CA ALA A 284 -14.23 1.18 12.24
C ALA A 284 -13.40 0.04 12.86
N ALA A 285 -13.56 -0.19 14.16
CA ALA A 285 -12.79 -1.19 14.91
C ALA A 285 -13.02 -2.64 14.43
N GLU A 286 -14.11 -2.91 13.70
CA GLU A 286 -14.49 -4.26 13.25
C GLU A 286 -13.55 -4.84 12.16
N LYS A 287 -12.86 -4.00 11.38
CA LYS A 287 -11.92 -4.49 10.36
C LYS A 287 -10.54 -4.84 10.92
N ALA A 288 -10.20 -4.43 12.12
CA ALA A 288 -8.90 -4.70 12.75
C ALA A 288 -8.85 -6.04 13.51
N LEU A 289 -9.99 -6.73 13.70
CA LEU A 289 -10.10 -7.98 14.45
C LEU A 289 -10.35 -9.23 13.59
N GLU A 290 -10.56 -9.08 12.28
CA GLU A 290 -10.84 -10.22 11.35
C GLU A 290 -9.70 -10.56 10.37
N GLN A 291 -8.50 -10.03 10.58
CA GLN A 291 -7.35 -10.37 9.73
C GLN A 291 -6.23 -11.04 10.53
#